data_350e3a72565413caedac330f86a3ec92
#
_entry.id   350e3a72565413caedac330f86a3ec92
#
_cell.length_a   1.000
_cell.length_b   1.000
_cell.length_c   1.000
_cell.angle_alpha   90.00
_cell.angle_beta   90.00
_cell.angle_gamma   90.00
#
_symmetry.space_group_name_H-M   'P 1'
#
loop_
_entity.id
_entity.type
_entity.pdbx_description
1 polymer ?
#
loop_
_entity_poly.entity_id
_entity_poly.type
_entity_poly.pdbx_seq_one_letter_code
_entity_poly.pdbx_strand_id
1 'polypeptide(L)'
;MPNWCIGTTIITGEKRNIRNFLDRFLSYDEDNEEKPKKYFARSFITNTIAKEKENLNNELKDYKEKDICEYNLVVDYAWSGYLCLIYNYPQIYKDRCISLKDACIEDKVDVKILTEEPGMCFEEVITCNKKGNINYECLDMPTYKCKNCGNEQCESRYTDFDELECYECGTIGKDNWKEVL
;
A
#
# COMPACT_ATOMS: atom_id res chain seq x y z
N MET A 1 -1.71 9.27 -17.73
CA MET A 1 -1.84 8.09 -16.85
C MET A 1 -1.44 8.54 -15.46
N PRO A 2 -2.08 8.10 -14.40
CA PRO A 2 -1.61 8.43 -13.06
C PRO A 2 -0.26 7.73 -12.82
N ASN A 3 0.64 8.35 -12.08
CA ASN A 3 1.76 7.65 -11.49
C ASN A 3 1.19 6.71 -10.43
N TRP A 4 1.72 5.51 -10.38
CA TRP A 4 1.30 4.51 -9.40
C TRP A 4 2.26 4.49 -8.23
N CYS A 5 1.70 4.64 -7.05
CA CYS A 5 2.40 4.46 -5.79
C CYS A 5 2.05 3.05 -5.30
N ILE A 6 3.03 2.16 -5.31
CA ILE A 6 2.82 0.75 -4.95
C ILE A 6 3.19 0.57 -3.49
N GLY A 7 2.42 -0.23 -2.77
CA GLY A 7 2.72 -0.41 -1.37
C GLY A 7 2.14 -1.63 -0.70
N THR A 8 2.72 -1.92 0.46
CA THR A 8 2.23 -2.95 1.37
C THR A 8 1.33 -2.32 2.41
N THR A 9 0.11 -2.84 2.50
CA THR A 9 -0.86 -2.48 3.52
C THR A 9 -0.95 -3.62 4.55
N ILE A 10 -0.49 -3.35 5.75
CA ILE A 10 -0.48 -4.27 6.89
C ILE A 10 -1.71 -3.97 7.73
N ILE A 11 -2.60 -4.95 7.87
CA ILE A 11 -3.89 -4.81 8.56
C ILE A 11 -3.88 -5.71 9.79
N THR A 12 -4.06 -5.12 10.97
CA THR A 12 -4.07 -5.85 12.25
C THR A 12 -5.44 -5.74 12.92
N GLY A 13 -6.03 -6.86 13.30
CA GLY A 13 -7.33 -6.88 13.94
C GLY A 13 -7.89 -8.28 14.13
N GLU A 14 -9.17 -8.39 14.54
CA GLU A 14 -9.86 -9.68 14.52
C GLU A 14 -9.97 -10.17 13.07
N LYS A 15 -9.76 -11.49 12.81
CA LYS A 15 -9.81 -12.09 11.47
C LYS A 15 -11.05 -11.66 10.67
N ARG A 16 -12.24 -11.65 11.31
CA ARG A 16 -13.49 -11.20 10.68
C ARG A 16 -13.46 -9.71 10.29
N ASN A 17 -12.78 -8.87 11.07
CA ASN A 17 -12.68 -7.44 10.83
C ASN A 17 -11.75 -7.15 9.66
N ILE A 18 -10.63 -7.86 9.56
CA ILE A 18 -9.72 -7.80 8.41
C ILE A 18 -10.47 -8.18 7.13
N ARG A 19 -11.27 -9.28 7.16
CA ARG A 19 -12.10 -9.71 6.03
C ARG A 19 -13.09 -8.61 5.60
N ASN A 20 -13.69 -7.89 6.54
CA ASN A 20 -14.59 -6.78 6.25
C ASN A 20 -13.86 -5.56 5.68
N PHE A 21 -12.63 -5.30 6.15
CA PHE A 21 -11.81 -4.19 5.68
C PHE A 21 -11.37 -4.40 4.22
N LEU A 22 -11.14 -5.64 3.76
CA LEU A 22 -10.83 -5.93 2.36
C LEU A 22 -11.90 -5.44 1.39
N ASP A 23 -13.17 -5.37 1.80
CA ASP A 23 -14.27 -4.82 0.99
C ASP A 23 -14.11 -3.33 0.66
N ARG A 24 -13.16 -2.63 1.33
CA ARG A 24 -12.88 -1.21 1.10
C ARG A 24 -11.99 -0.97 -0.12
N PHE A 25 -11.29 -1.99 -0.62
CA PHE A 25 -10.42 -1.85 -1.76
C PHE A 25 -11.15 -2.13 -3.07
N LEU A 26 -10.75 -1.43 -4.11
CA LEU A 26 -11.17 -1.73 -5.49
C LEU A 26 -10.26 -2.82 -6.04
N SER A 27 -10.79 -3.70 -6.87
CA SER A 27 -9.96 -4.62 -7.65
C SER A 27 -10.06 -4.30 -9.13
N TYR A 28 -9.09 -4.75 -9.91
CA TYR A 28 -9.09 -4.49 -11.36
C TYR A 28 -10.24 -5.20 -12.09
N ASP A 29 -10.75 -6.32 -11.54
CA ASP A 29 -11.73 -7.19 -12.16
C ASP A 29 -13.16 -7.01 -11.63
N GLU A 30 -13.40 -5.99 -10.76
CA GLU A 30 -14.70 -5.79 -10.15
C GLU A 30 -15.36 -4.49 -10.61
N ASP A 31 -16.63 -4.58 -11.03
CA ASP A 31 -17.50 -3.43 -11.21
C ASP A 31 -17.84 -2.79 -9.86
N ASN A 32 -17.46 -1.53 -9.72
CA ASN A 32 -17.56 -0.81 -8.44
C ASN A 32 -18.94 -0.25 -8.14
N GLU A 33 -19.86 -0.31 -9.10
CA GLU A 33 -21.17 0.34 -9.01
C GLU A 33 -22.12 -0.35 -8.01
N GLU A 34 -21.90 -1.63 -7.71
CA GLU A 34 -22.79 -2.44 -6.85
C GLU A 34 -22.22 -2.73 -5.45
N LYS A 35 -21.11 -2.14 -5.05
CA LYS A 35 -20.52 -2.45 -3.73
C LYS A 35 -21.37 -1.90 -2.59
N PRO A 36 -21.81 -2.74 -1.64
CA PRO A 36 -22.68 -2.31 -0.54
C PRO A 36 -21.99 -1.44 0.51
N LYS A 37 -20.64 -1.39 0.51
CA LYS A 37 -19.83 -0.59 1.42
C LYS A 37 -19.13 0.54 0.69
N LYS A 38 -18.88 1.64 1.38
CA LYS A 38 -17.98 2.69 0.91
C LYS A 38 -16.58 2.13 0.76
N TYR A 39 -15.86 2.54 -0.28
CA TYR A 39 -14.57 2.01 -0.67
C TYR A 39 -13.49 3.10 -0.69
N PHE A 40 -12.23 2.69 -0.70
CA PHE A 40 -11.10 3.58 -0.89
C PHE A 40 -11.00 4.01 -2.35
N ALA A 41 -11.06 5.33 -2.58
CA ALA A 41 -10.96 5.87 -3.93
C ALA A 41 -9.56 5.58 -4.51
N ARG A 42 -9.53 5.09 -5.75
CA ARG A 42 -8.29 4.87 -6.51
C ARG A 42 -7.23 4.05 -5.78
N SER A 43 -7.66 3.08 -4.99
CA SER A 43 -6.81 2.13 -4.29
C SER A 43 -7.19 0.74 -4.77
N PHE A 44 -6.27 0.07 -5.46
CA PHE A 44 -6.55 -1.15 -6.22
C PHE A 44 -5.71 -2.31 -5.72
N ILE A 45 -6.36 -3.46 -5.58
CA ILE A 45 -5.68 -4.74 -5.35
C ILE A 45 -5.59 -5.51 -6.66
N THR A 46 -4.55 -6.31 -6.82
CA THR A 46 -4.29 -7.10 -8.03
C THR A 46 -5.33 -8.19 -8.24
N ASN A 47 -5.77 -8.82 -7.16
CA ASN A 47 -6.76 -9.88 -7.16
C ASN A 47 -8.19 -9.33 -7.02
N THR A 48 -9.19 -10.17 -7.23
CA THR A 48 -10.55 -9.86 -6.79
C THR A 48 -10.65 -9.90 -5.25
N ILE A 49 -11.59 -9.14 -4.68
CA ILE A 49 -11.83 -9.14 -3.23
C ILE A 49 -12.18 -10.56 -2.73
N ALA A 50 -12.91 -11.33 -3.53
CA ALA A 50 -13.25 -12.70 -3.20
C ALA A 50 -11.99 -13.58 -3.09
N LYS A 51 -11.04 -13.42 -4.01
CA LYS A 51 -9.76 -14.14 -3.99
C LYS A 51 -8.90 -13.74 -2.81
N GLU A 52 -8.82 -12.46 -2.48
CA GLU A 52 -8.09 -11.99 -1.31
C GLU A 52 -8.69 -12.52 0.00
N LYS A 53 -10.00 -12.62 0.10
CA LYS A 53 -10.66 -13.27 1.24
C LYS A 53 -10.35 -14.76 1.35
N GLU A 54 -10.21 -15.43 0.22
CA GLU A 54 -9.75 -16.83 0.17
C GLU A 54 -8.30 -16.96 0.66
N ASN A 55 -7.41 -16.09 0.17
CA ASN A 55 -6.01 -16.03 0.59
C ASN A 55 -5.90 -15.79 2.10
N LEU A 56 -6.60 -14.79 2.63
CA LEU A 56 -6.66 -14.51 4.06
C LEU A 56 -7.12 -15.75 4.87
N ASN A 57 -8.13 -16.46 4.38
CA ASN A 57 -8.61 -17.68 5.07
C ASN A 57 -7.57 -18.79 5.07
N ASN A 58 -6.80 -18.93 3.98
CA ASN A 58 -5.75 -19.94 3.86
C ASN A 58 -4.53 -19.60 4.73
N GLU A 59 -4.09 -18.33 4.73
CA GLU A 59 -2.96 -17.85 5.53
C GLU A 59 -3.27 -17.91 7.03
N LEU A 60 -4.48 -17.50 7.40
CA LEU A 60 -4.92 -17.43 8.80
C LEU A 60 -5.83 -18.60 9.20
N LYS A 61 -5.65 -19.79 8.59
CA LYS A 61 -6.49 -20.96 8.83
C LYS A 61 -6.54 -21.40 10.29
N ASP A 62 -5.45 -21.22 11.03
CA ASP A 62 -5.31 -21.62 12.43
C ASP A 62 -5.91 -20.60 13.40
N TYR A 63 -6.29 -19.41 12.91
CA TYR A 63 -6.93 -18.33 13.69
C TYR A 63 -8.45 -18.43 13.64
N LYS A 64 -9.11 -18.26 14.78
CA LYS A 64 -10.57 -18.13 14.87
C LYS A 64 -11.00 -16.72 14.45
N GLU A 65 -12.29 -16.54 14.17
CA GLU A 65 -12.85 -15.26 13.69
C GLU A 65 -12.61 -14.05 14.62
N LYS A 66 -12.44 -14.29 15.92
CA LYS A 66 -12.19 -13.24 16.94
C LYS A 66 -10.73 -13.15 17.36
N ASP A 67 -9.86 -14.00 16.86
CA ASP A 67 -8.45 -13.94 17.18
C ASP A 67 -7.83 -12.71 16.49
N ILE A 68 -6.96 -12.01 17.19
CA ILE A 68 -6.18 -10.91 16.63
C ILE A 68 -5.07 -11.49 15.77
N CYS A 69 -5.00 -11.05 14.55
CA CYS A 69 -4.00 -11.46 13.58
C CYS A 69 -3.58 -10.29 12.69
N GLU A 70 -2.62 -10.53 11.82
CA GLU A 70 -2.10 -9.59 10.84
C GLU A 70 -2.23 -10.16 9.45
N TYR A 71 -2.54 -9.32 8.48
CA TYR A 71 -2.62 -9.68 7.07
C TYR A 71 -1.95 -8.61 6.21
N ASN A 72 -1.14 -9.04 5.26
CA ASN A 72 -0.39 -8.18 4.37
C ASN A 72 -1.04 -8.17 2.98
N LEU A 73 -1.32 -6.98 2.47
CA LEU A 73 -1.96 -6.76 1.18
C LEU A 73 -1.12 -5.82 0.33
N VAL A 74 -0.87 -6.18 -0.92
CA VAL A 74 -0.26 -5.28 -1.90
C VAL A 74 -1.35 -4.44 -2.55
N VAL A 75 -1.16 -3.12 -2.54
CA VAL A 75 -2.13 -2.15 -3.07
C VAL A 75 -1.43 -1.14 -3.96
N ASP A 76 -2.02 -0.88 -5.11
CA ASP A 76 -1.65 0.21 -6.01
C ASP A 76 -2.52 1.43 -5.73
N TYR A 77 -1.89 2.54 -5.37
CA TYR A 77 -2.54 3.83 -5.15
C TYR A 77 -2.28 4.76 -6.32
N ALA A 78 -3.33 5.41 -6.84
CA ALA A 78 -3.13 6.42 -7.87
C ALA A 78 -2.52 7.68 -7.25
N TRP A 79 -1.23 7.91 -7.52
CA TRP A 79 -0.36 9.00 -7.14
C TRP A 79 0.23 8.92 -5.73
N SER A 80 -0.55 8.65 -4.70
CA SER A 80 -0.05 8.47 -3.34
C SER A 80 -1.12 7.86 -2.46
N GLY A 81 -0.70 7.11 -1.44
CA GLY A 81 -1.60 6.58 -0.41
C GLY A 81 -2.29 7.70 0.36
N TYR A 82 -1.56 8.79 0.67
CA TYR A 82 -2.10 9.96 1.35
C TYR A 82 -3.26 10.60 0.58
N LEU A 83 -3.10 10.84 -0.72
CA LEU A 83 -4.13 11.46 -1.55
C LEU A 83 -5.37 10.58 -1.67
N CYS A 84 -5.18 9.27 -1.82
CA CYS A 84 -6.28 8.32 -1.99
C CYS A 84 -7.07 8.07 -0.71
N LEU A 85 -6.39 8.03 0.44
CA LEU A 85 -6.95 7.54 1.69
C LEU A 85 -7.29 8.63 2.70
N ILE A 86 -6.60 9.77 2.65
CA ILE A 86 -6.67 10.80 3.70
C ILE A 86 -7.20 12.13 3.17
N TYR A 87 -6.62 12.64 2.08
CA TYR A 87 -6.80 14.04 1.70
C TYR A 87 -7.94 14.31 0.72
N ASN A 88 -7.83 13.90 -0.55
CA ASN A 88 -8.72 14.40 -1.60
C ASN A 88 -9.97 13.57 -1.83
N TYR A 89 -9.81 12.28 -2.14
CA TYR A 89 -10.88 11.48 -2.71
C TYR A 89 -12.01 11.15 -1.72
N PRO A 90 -11.74 10.87 -0.44
CA PRO A 90 -12.81 10.67 0.52
C PRO A 90 -13.71 11.88 0.71
N GLN A 91 -13.18 13.10 0.51
CA GLN A 91 -13.94 14.33 0.65
C GLN A 91 -14.78 14.66 -0.59
N ILE A 92 -14.22 14.39 -1.79
CA ILE A 92 -14.88 14.67 -3.08
C ILE A 92 -16.02 13.65 -3.33
N TYR A 93 -15.79 12.38 -3.01
CA TYR A 93 -16.70 11.28 -3.28
C TYR A 93 -17.28 10.68 -1.98
N LYS A 94 -17.60 11.52 -0.99
CA LYS A 94 -18.06 11.13 0.34
C LYS A 94 -19.28 10.19 0.37
N ASP A 95 -20.05 10.16 -0.68
CA ASP A 95 -21.22 9.26 -0.78
C ASP A 95 -20.81 7.83 -1.16
N ARG A 96 -19.70 7.66 -1.86
CA ARG A 96 -19.18 6.37 -2.35
C ARG A 96 -17.90 5.95 -1.65
N CYS A 97 -17.07 6.92 -1.27
CA CYS A 97 -15.76 6.67 -0.70
C CYS A 97 -15.73 6.88 0.81
N ILE A 98 -14.75 6.25 1.42
CA ILE A 98 -14.47 6.34 2.85
C ILE A 98 -13.01 6.78 3.06
N SER A 99 -12.75 7.52 4.14
CA SER A 99 -11.39 7.81 4.58
C SER A 99 -10.78 6.61 5.31
N LEU A 100 -9.44 6.53 5.34
CA LEU A 100 -8.74 5.52 6.15
C LEU A 100 -9.16 5.57 7.61
N LYS A 101 -9.30 6.79 8.15
CA LYS A 101 -9.75 7.02 9.52
C LYS A 101 -11.09 6.36 9.81
N ASP A 102 -12.08 6.65 8.97
CA ASP A 102 -13.44 6.15 9.20
C ASP A 102 -13.53 4.65 8.98
N ALA A 103 -12.79 4.11 7.99
CA ALA A 103 -12.71 2.68 7.74
C ALA A 103 -12.08 1.92 8.92
N CYS A 104 -10.97 2.43 9.49
CA CYS A 104 -10.34 1.82 10.67
C CYS A 104 -11.27 1.81 11.89
N ILE A 105 -12.07 2.87 12.08
CA ILE A 105 -13.06 2.94 13.16
C ILE A 105 -14.19 1.94 12.93
N GLU A 106 -14.79 1.94 11.73
CA GLU A 106 -15.93 1.08 11.40
C GLU A 106 -15.57 -0.40 11.45
N ASP A 107 -14.46 -0.78 10.85
CA ASP A 107 -14.02 -2.18 10.75
C ASP A 107 -13.14 -2.61 11.95
N LYS A 108 -12.80 -1.70 12.87
CA LYS A 108 -12.05 -1.95 14.13
C LYS A 108 -10.68 -2.60 13.86
N VAL A 109 -9.93 -2.08 12.91
CA VAL A 109 -8.59 -2.52 12.53
C VAL A 109 -7.56 -1.43 12.76
N ASP A 110 -6.33 -1.84 13.02
CA ASP A 110 -5.15 -0.99 12.96
C ASP A 110 -4.46 -1.24 11.61
N VAL A 111 -4.00 -0.16 10.95
CA VAL A 111 -3.43 -0.25 9.60
C VAL A 111 -2.09 0.47 9.55
N LYS A 112 -1.11 -0.16 8.91
CA LYS A 112 0.15 0.47 8.52
C LYS A 112 0.34 0.28 7.01
N ILE A 113 0.65 1.38 6.32
CA ILE A 113 0.85 1.40 4.88
C ILE A 113 2.25 1.92 4.63
N LEU A 114 2.99 1.19 3.80
CA LEU A 114 4.31 1.54 3.31
C LEU A 114 4.19 1.60 1.79
N THR A 115 4.36 2.77 1.21
CA THR A 115 4.26 2.95 -0.23
C THR A 115 5.51 3.61 -0.79
N GLU A 116 5.75 3.36 -2.07
CA GLU A 116 6.83 3.98 -2.83
C GLU A 116 6.32 4.45 -4.19
N GLU A 117 6.82 5.57 -4.66
CA GLU A 117 6.59 6.11 -6.00
C GLU A 117 7.95 6.44 -6.63
N PRO A 118 8.52 5.49 -7.42
CA PRO A 118 9.86 5.63 -7.99
C PRO A 118 9.98 6.79 -9.00
N GLY A 119 8.91 7.12 -9.73
CA GLY A 119 8.92 8.19 -10.73
C GLY A 119 9.02 9.60 -10.13
N MET A 120 8.59 9.77 -8.88
CA MET A 120 8.68 11.02 -8.11
C MET A 120 9.66 10.92 -6.95
N CYS A 121 10.30 9.76 -6.78
CA CYS A 121 11.34 9.47 -5.78
C CYS A 121 10.89 9.74 -4.33
N PHE A 122 9.70 9.31 -3.94
CA PHE A 122 9.25 9.41 -2.55
C PHE A 122 8.70 8.09 -2.00
N GLU A 123 8.77 7.97 -0.68
CA GLU A 123 8.16 6.92 0.12
C GLU A 123 7.16 7.51 1.10
N GLU A 124 6.09 6.81 1.38
CA GLU A 124 5.12 7.21 2.40
C GLU A 124 5.00 6.13 3.48
N VAL A 125 4.90 6.58 4.72
CA VAL A 125 4.51 5.75 5.86
C VAL A 125 3.23 6.32 6.44
N ILE A 126 2.15 5.55 6.36
CA ILE A 126 0.85 5.94 6.90
C ILE A 126 0.47 4.93 7.98
N THR A 127 0.10 5.39 9.15
CA THR A 127 -0.51 4.53 10.18
C THR A 127 -1.86 5.09 10.58
N CYS A 128 -2.82 4.20 10.81
CA CYS A 128 -4.11 4.56 11.39
C CYS A 128 -4.56 3.47 12.34
N ASN A 129 -4.92 3.84 13.56
CA ASN A 129 -5.43 2.87 14.51
C ASN A 129 -6.97 2.82 14.49
N LYS A 130 -7.53 1.79 15.11
CA LYS A 130 -8.99 1.56 15.25
C LYS A 130 -9.75 2.66 16.01
N LYS A 131 -9.03 3.66 16.57
CA LYS A 131 -9.62 4.87 17.16
C LYS A 131 -9.60 6.05 16.20
N GLY A 132 -9.04 5.86 15.00
CA GLY A 132 -8.94 6.89 13.96
C GLY A 132 -7.78 7.86 14.16
N ASN A 133 -6.78 7.52 14.97
CA ASN A 133 -5.56 8.33 15.07
C ASN A 133 -4.66 8.00 13.87
N ILE A 134 -4.39 9.01 13.06
CA ILE A 134 -3.53 8.92 11.87
C ILE A 134 -2.17 9.55 12.17
N ASN A 135 -1.10 8.87 11.71
CA ASN A 135 0.21 9.45 11.52
C ASN A 135 0.62 9.28 10.06
N TYR A 136 1.29 10.28 9.49
CA TYR A 136 1.73 10.33 8.10
C TYR A 136 3.13 10.91 8.00
N GLU A 137 4.00 10.23 7.29
CA GLU A 137 5.34 10.68 6.95
C GLU A 137 5.55 10.49 5.45
N CYS A 138 6.13 11.49 4.80
CA CYS A 138 6.60 11.42 3.42
C CYS A 138 8.10 11.66 3.43
N LEU A 139 8.84 10.76 2.84
CA LEU A 139 10.31 10.77 2.82
C LEU A 139 10.79 10.73 1.39
N ASP A 140 11.84 11.48 1.09
CA ASP A 140 12.53 11.36 -0.19
C ASP A 140 13.24 9.99 -0.26
N MET A 141 13.14 9.32 -1.39
CA MET A 141 13.89 8.09 -1.65
C MET A 141 15.36 8.43 -1.86
N PRO A 142 16.28 7.63 -1.29
CA PRO A 142 17.70 7.82 -1.58
C PRO A 142 18.01 7.60 -3.06
N THR A 143 18.95 8.37 -3.58
CA THR A 143 19.44 8.25 -4.96
C THR A 143 20.77 7.51 -4.97
N TYR A 144 20.92 6.57 -5.87
CA TYR A 144 22.10 5.76 -6.04
C TYR A 144 22.67 5.90 -7.44
N LYS A 145 24.00 5.98 -7.53
CA LYS A 145 24.73 6.07 -8.78
C LYS A 145 25.41 4.76 -9.12
N CYS A 146 25.16 4.25 -10.31
CA CYS A 146 25.84 3.08 -10.84
C CYS A 146 27.31 3.41 -11.13
N LYS A 147 28.24 2.65 -10.53
CA LYS A 147 29.68 2.86 -10.74
C LYS A 147 30.16 2.45 -12.14
N ASN A 148 29.39 1.60 -12.84
CA ASN A 148 29.74 1.12 -14.18
C ASN A 148 29.42 2.15 -15.28
N CYS A 149 28.20 2.71 -15.31
CA CYS A 149 27.75 3.62 -16.36
C CYS A 149 27.49 5.06 -15.89
N GLY A 150 27.46 5.29 -14.59
CA GLY A 150 27.19 6.61 -14.01
C GLY A 150 25.71 6.99 -13.94
N ASN A 151 24.78 6.10 -14.34
CA ASN A 151 23.34 6.33 -14.21
C ASN A 151 22.95 6.54 -12.73
N GLU A 152 22.04 7.47 -12.49
CA GLU A 152 21.47 7.74 -11.17
C GLU A 152 20.01 7.29 -11.14
N GLN A 153 19.63 6.54 -10.10
CA GLN A 153 18.26 6.06 -9.91
C GLN A 153 17.87 6.16 -8.43
N CYS A 154 16.58 6.43 -8.19
CA CYS A 154 16.03 6.41 -6.85
C CYS A 154 15.61 5.00 -6.50
N GLU A 155 15.93 4.57 -5.29
CA GLU A 155 15.59 3.25 -4.79
C GLU A 155 15.00 3.34 -3.40
N SER A 156 14.09 2.43 -3.10
CA SER A 156 13.53 2.32 -1.75
C SER A 156 14.61 2.05 -0.71
N ARG A 157 14.45 2.59 0.49
CA ARG A 157 15.31 2.29 1.65
C ARG A 157 15.30 0.82 2.03
N TYR A 158 14.31 0.08 1.54
CA TYR A 158 14.12 -1.36 1.78
C TYR A 158 14.59 -2.24 0.61
N THR A 159 15.17 -1.64 -0.44
CA THR A 159 15.70 -2.37 -1.60
C THR A 159 16.80 -3.33 -1.18
N ASP A 160 16.74 -4.57 -1.65
CA ASP A 160 17.85 -5.50 -1.54
C ASP A 160 18.92 -5.16 -2.59
N PHE A 161 20.02 -4.57 -2.12
CA PHE A 161 21.11 -4.12 -2.97
C PHE A 161 21.89 -5.26 -3.64
N ASP A 162 21.79 -6.48 -3.15
CA ASP A 162 22.43 -7.62 -3.79
C ASP A 162 21.70 -8.01 -5.10
N GLU A 163 20.40 -7.68 -5.20
CA GLU A 163 19.55 -7.90 -6.37
C GLU A 163 19.32 -6.63 -7.22
N LEU A 164 19.79 -5.46 -6.74
CA LEU A 164 19.55 -4.19 -7.44
C LEU A 164 20.23 -4.16 -8.81
N GLU A 165 19.43 -3.96 -9.85
CA GLU A 165 19.85 -3.85 -11.25
C GLU A 165 19.83 -2.40 -11.72
N CYS A 166 20.87 -2.01 -12.46
CA CYS A 166 20.94 -0.70 -13.11
C CYS A 166 20.01 -0.67 -14.33
N TYR A 167 19.04 0.22 -14.37
CA TYR A 167 18.06 0.37 -15.45
C TYR A 167 18.71 0.67 -16.82
N GLU A 168 19.90 1.29 -16.82
CA GLU A 168 20.58 1.68 -18.06
C GLU A 168 21.52 0.60 -18.59
N CYS A 169 22.31 -0.06 -17.73
CA CYS A 169 23.37 -0.97 -18.19
C CYS A 169 23.24 -2.41 -17.67
N GLY A 170 22.21 -2.72 -16.90
CA GLY A 170 21.94 -4.07 -16.38
C GLY A 170 22.96 -4.57 -15.33
N THR A 171 23.83 -3.71 -14.80
CA THR A 171 24.80 -4.10 -13.76
C THR A 171 24.07 -4.38 -12.46
N ILE A 172 24.31 -5.56 -11.87
CA ILE A 172 23.65 -6.03 -10.64
C ILE A 172 24.67 -6.08 -9.48
N GLY A 173 24.18 -5.90 -8.26
CA GLY A 173 24.88 -6.19 -7.01
C GLY A 173 25.41 -4.96 -6.28
N LYS A 174 25.41 -5.06 -4.97
CA LYS A 174 25.68 -4.00 -3.99
C LYS A 174 26.96 -3.20 -4.24
N ASP A 175 28.05 -3.86 -4.59
CA ASP A 175 29.35 -3.22 -4.79
C ASP A 175 29.40 -2.25 -5.97
N ASN A 176 28.38 -2.30 -6.84
CA ASN A 176 28.28 -1.48 -8.04
C ASN A 176 27.54 -0.15 -7.81
N TRP A 177 27.12 0.14 -6.59
CA TRP A 177 26.36 1.33 -6.27
C TRP A 177 27.10 2.27 -5.32
N LYS A 178 26.77 3.54 -5.44
CA LYS A 178 27.20 4.59 -4.52
C LYS A 178 26.02 5.51 -4.26
N GLU A 179 25.67 5.71 -2.98
CA GLU A 179 24.67 6.70 -2.59
C GLU A 179 25.14 8.11 -2.96
N VAL A 180 24.22 8.89 -3.52
CA VAL A 180 24.41 10.30 -3.87
C VAL A 180 23.72 11.12 -2.79
N LEU A 181 24.51 11.87 -2.05
CA LEU A 181 24.04 12.75 -0.97
C LEU A 181 23.51 14.07 -1.55
#